data_960fd09485eb5cffed23e0faabc81ab2
#
_entry.id   960fd09485eb5cffed23e0faabc81ab2
#
_cell.length_a   1.000
_cell.length_b   1.000
_cell.length_c   1.000
_cell.angle_alpha   90.00
_cell.angle_beta   90.00
_cell.angle_gamma   90.00
#
_symmetry.space_group_name_H-M   'P 1'
#
loop_
_entity.id
_entity.type
_entity.pdbx_description
1 polymer ?
#
loop_
_entity_poly.entity_id
_entity_poly.type
_entity_poly.pdbx_seq_one_letter_code
_entity_poly.pdbx_strand_id
1 'polypeptide(L)'
;LAPGQVLETDGTLPDAVREGIVITTVRTSGSRKSSFTLTFEGIPYSETVCYRPALLSRPVISGSLPARVESTQKGDTYSWLDPEGRYRVKLDFDRNSTEQGYAYLWLRLAKPYAGDTYGFHSPLLDGTEVAVVFDGGDPDRPYIAYALHDSEHPDHVTSENHTRNVWRTPANNKLRMEDKRQEEHIKLATEYGKSQLNMGHLVNAQREQRGAGFELRTDEFGAVRAAKGLYLTAD
;
A
#
# COMPACT_ATOMS: atom_id res chain seq x y z
N LEU A 1 -7.01 -17.90 39.77
CA LEU A 1 -6.53 -16.57 40.10
C LEU A 1 -6.05 -15.87 38.82
N ALA A 2 -6.48 -14.63 38.63
CA ALA A 2 -6.06 -13.78 37.51
C ALA A 2 -5.85 -12.34 38.00
N PRO A 3 -4.99 -11.55 37.31
CA PRO A 3 -4.83 -10.13 37.59
C PRO A 3 -6.18 -9.39 37.55
N GLY A 4 -6.42 -8.51 38.52
CA GLY A 4 -7.68 -7.78 38.67
C GLY A 4 -8.74 -8.46 39.54
N GLN A 5 -8.56 -9.72 39.89
CA GLN A 5 -9.45 -10.40 40.84
C GLN A 5 -9.10 -10.00 42.28
N VAL A 6 -10.13 -9.92 43.12
CA VAL A 6 -9.99 -9.79 44.58
C VAL A 6 -9.88 -11.17 45.19
N LEU A 7 -8.82 -11.40 45.94
CA LEU A 7 -8.63 -12.59 46.74
C LEU A 7 -9.02 -12.28 48.19
N GLU A 8 -10.00 -12.98 48.69
CA GLU A 8 -10.38 -13.01 50.11
C GLU A 8 -9.89 -14.33 50.71
N THR A 9 -9.56 -14.33 52.00
CA THR A 9 -9.13 -15.53 52.71
C THR A 9 -9.63 -15.49 54.13
N ASP A 10 -9.98 -16.64 54.65
CA ASP A 10 -10.47 -16.85 56.03
C ASP A 10 -9.35 -16.88 57.08
N GLY A 11 -8.11 -16.72 56.65
CA GLY A 11 -6.92 -16.70 57.52
C GLY A 11 -6.70 -15.38 58.24
N THR A 12 -5.83 -15.40 59.24
CA THR A 12 -5.38 -14.19 59.94
C THR A 12 -4.45 -13.40 59.01
N LEU A 13 -4.92 -12.30 58.48
CA LEU A 13 -4.16 -11.44 57.60
C LEU A 13 -3.66 -10.18 58.39
N PRO A 14 -2.57 -9.57 57.93
CA PRO A 14 -2.20 -8.21 58.38
C PRO A 14 -3.33 -7.24 58.13
N ASP A 15 -3.49 -6.23 59.01
CA ASP A 15 -4.55 -5.25 58.89
C ASP A 15 -4.61 -4.53 57.54
N ALA A 16 -3.48 -4.34 56.89
CA ALA A 16 -3.39 -3.67 55.60
C ALA A 16 -4.10 -4.41 54.45
N VAL A 17 -4.36 -5.72 54.60
CA VAL A 17 -4.97 -6.61 53.55
C VAL A 17 -6.17 -7.38 54.08
N ARG A 18 -6.72 -6.94 55.22
CA ARG A 18 -7.86 -7.61 55.87
C ARG A 18 -9.13 -7.66 55.00
N GLU A 19 -9.35 -6.60 54.17
CA GLU A 19 -10.48 -6.47 53.27
C GLU A 19 -10.30 -7.17 51.95
N GLY A 20 -9.13 -7.86 51.77
CA GLY A 20 -8.78 -8.58 50.56
C GLY A 20 -7.54 -8.03 49.85
N ILE A 21 -7.14 -8.75 48.85
CA ILE A 21 -5.96 -8.45 48.02
C ILE A 21 -6.39 -8.40 46.55
N VAL A 22 -6.18 -7.30 45.87
CA VAL A 22 -6.29 -7.22 44.40
C VAL A 22 -5.04 -7.81 43.79
N ILE A 23 -5.21 -8.89 43.06
CA ILE A 23 -4.09 -9.58 42.40
C ILE A 23 -3.59 -8.73 41.24
N THR A 24 -2.28 -8.44 41.21
CA THR A 24 -1.63 -7.67 40.14
C THR A 24 -0.84 -8.54 39.19
N THR A 25 -0.25 -9.62 39.71
CA THR A 25 0.58 -10.54 38.91
C THR A 25 0.34 -11.98 39.38
N VAL A 26 0.28 -12.91 38.45
CA VAL A 26 0.24 -14.34 38.73
C VAL A 26 1.35 -15.04 37.97
N ARG A 27 2.13 -15.87 38.65
CA ARG A 27 3.16 -16.71 38.06
C ARG A 27 2.85 -18.17 38.40
N THR A 28 2.86 -19.00 37.39
CA THR A 28 2.64 -20.45 37.56
C THR A 28 3.83 -21.21 37.03
N SER A 29 4.22 -22.26 37.74
CA SER A 29 5.23 -23.18 37.27
C SER A 29 4.85 -24.62 37.65
N GLY A 30 5.21 -25.56 36.81
CA GLY A 30 4.98 -26.96 37.06
C GLY A 30 5.51 -27.83 35.93
N SER A 31 5.83 -29.07 36.25
CA SER A 31 6.24 -30.06 35.27
C SER A 31 5.81 -31.46 35.73
N ARG A 32 6.01 -32.49 34.88
CA ARG A 32 5.79 -33.87 35.26
C ARG A 32 6.65 -34.36 36.46
N LYS A 33 7.73 -33.60 36.73
CA LYS A 33 8.71 -33.97 37.78
C LYS A 33 8.66 -33.07 39.01
N SER A 34 7.90 -31.95 38.94
CA SER A 34 7.77 -30.99 40.04
C SER A 34 6.31 -30.65 40.30
N SER A 35 5.99 -30.36 41.57
CA SER A 35 4.68 -29.89 41.96
C SER A 35 4.32 -28.57 41.27
N PHE A 36 3.03 -28.40 41.01
CA PHE A 36 2.50 -27.14 40.56
C PHE A 36 2.67 -26.06 41.64
N THR A 37 3.25 -24.94 41.30
CA THR A 37 3.42 -23.80 42.18
C THR A 37 2.74 -22.59 41.54
N LEU A 38 1.95 -21.89 42.34
CA LEU A 38 1.31 -20.62 42.00
C LEU A 38 1.81 -19.57 42.96
N THR A 39 2.39 -18.51 42.42
CA THR A 39 2.80 -17.33 43.18
C THR A 39 2.08 -16.12 42.63
N PHE A 40 1.59 -15.25 43.49
CA PHE A 40 0.95 -14.02 43.06
C PHE A 40 1.52 -12.83 43.82
N GLU A 41 1.43 -11.66 43.19
CA GLU A 41 1.65 -10.36 43.81
C GLU A 41 0.30 -9.63 43.83
N GLY A 42 0.08 -8.79 44.83
CA GLY A 42 -1.16 -8.05 44.97
C GLY A 42 -1.00 -6.80 45.81
N ILE A 43 -1.99 -5.94 45.77
CA ILE A 43 -2.13 -4.72 46.57
C ILE A 43 -3.36 -4.85 47.47
N PRO A 44 -3.44 -4.11 48.62
CA PRO A 44 -4.65 -4.09 49.41
C PRO A 44 -5.89 -3.72 48.61
N TYR A 45 -6.97 -4.44 48.79
CA TYR A 45 -8.26 -4.09 48.20
C TYR A 45 -8.78 -2.81 48.87
N SER A 46 -9.47 -1.96 48.13
CA SER A 46 -10.16 -0.77 48.63
C SER A 46 -11.42 -0.56 47.81
N GLU A 47 -12.54 -0.29 48.49
CA GLU A 47 -13.80 0.07 47.83
C GLU A 47 -13.75 1.43 47.14
N THR A 48 -12.86 2.32 47.57
CA THR A 48 -12.78 3.67 47.06
C THR A 48 -11.64 3.90 46.06
N VAL A 49 -10.65 3.00 46.00
CA VAL A 49 -9.48 3.14 45.14
C VAL A 49 -9.42 1.91 44.20
N CYS A 50 -9.83 2.09 42.95
CA CYS A 50 -9.71 1.07 41.95
C CYS A 50 -8.24 0.83 41.53
N TYR A 51 -7.83 -0.44 41.50
CA TYR A 51 -6.58 -0.84 40.87
C TYR A 51 -6.61 -0.52 39.37
N ARG A 52 -5.63 0.23 38.91
CA ARG A 52 -5.39 0.49 37.49
C ARG A 52 -3.98 0.06 37.14
N PRO A 53 -3.82 -0.94 36.25
CA PRO A 53 -2.49 -1.30 35.78
C PRO A 53 -1.83 -0.12 35.07
N ALA A 54 -0.51 -0.05 35.16
CA ALA A 54 0.25 0.95 34.42
C ALA A 54 0.00 0.79 32.91
N LEU A 55 -0.25 1.92 32.25
CA LEU A 55 -0.36 1.91 30.78
C LEU A 55 1.03 1.63 30.20
N LEU A 56 1.11 0.61 29.37
CA LEU A 56 2.31 0.36 28.58
C LEU A 56 2.44 1.45 27.51
N SER A 57 3.68 1.84 27.24
CA SER A 57 3.96 2.74 26.12
C SER A 57 3.55 2.05 24.81
N ARG A 58 2.79 2.74 23.97
CA ARG A 58 2.41 2.24 22.65
C ARG A 58 3.64 2.10 21.77
N PRO A 59 3.83 0.97 21.07
CA PRO A 59 4.93 0.87 20.12
C PRO A 59 4.74 1.89 18.99
N VAL A 60 5.83 2.45 18.52
CA VAL A 60 5.85 3.43 17.43
C VAL A 60 6.71 2.87 16.32
N ILE A 61 6.17 2.82 15.10
CA ILE A 61 6.90 2.44 13.90
C ILE A 61 7.37 3.71 13.21
N SER A 62 8.70 3.90 13.15
CA SER A 62 9.32 5.02 12.45
C SER A 62 9.65 4.62 11.02
N GLY A 63 9.32 5.51 10.06
CA GLY A 63 9.61 5.27 8.64
C GLY A 63 8.61 4.35 7.96
N SER A 64 9.06 3.66 6.92
CA SER A 64 8.25 2.74 6.12
C SER A 64 8.72 1.30 6.27
N LEU A 65 7.78 0.38 6.10
CA LEU A 65 8.07 -1.05 5.99
C LEU A 65 7.81 -1.51 4.55
N PRO A 66 8.71 -2.33 3.97
CA PRO A 66 8.49 -2.89 2.64
C PRO A 66 7.39 -3.95 2.67
N ALA A 67 6.58 -3.95 1.61
CA ALA A 67 5.53 -4.93 1.41
C ALA A 67 5.31 -5.18 -0.08
N ARG A 68 4.61 -6.25 -0.41
CA ARG A 68 4.23 -6.58 -1.78
C ARG A 68 2.70 -6.60 -1.92
N VAL A 69 2.23 -6.01 -3.02
CA VAL A 69 0.82 -6.14 -3.42
C VAL A 69 0.56 -7.58 -3.83
N GLU A 70 -0.56 -8.12 -3.39
CA GLU A 70 -0.97 -9.48 -3.69
C GLU A 70 -2.34 -9.48 -4.38
N SER A 71 -2.41 -10.13 -5.55
CA SER A 71 -3.65 -10.44 -6.26
C SER A 71 -4.11 -11.88 -6.02
N THR A 72 -5.28 -12.24 -6.52
CA THR A 72 -5.79 -13.63 -6.44
C THR A 72 -4.94 -14.60 -7.24
N GLN A 73 -4.21 -14.12 -8.26
CA GLN A 73 -3.33 -14.93 -9.10
C GLN A 73 -1.93 -14.29 -9.15
N LYS A 74 -0.91 -15.14 -9.08
CA LYS A 74 0.47 -14.70 -9.16
C LYS A 74 0.77 -14.11 -10.54
N GLY A 75 1.38 -12.91 -10.54
CA GLY A 75 1.75 -12.21 -11.77
C GLY A 75 0.57 -11.68 -12.58
N ASP A 76 -0.60 -11.51 -11.96
CA ASP A 76 -1.77 -10.96 -12.63
C ASP A 76 -1.49 -9.53 -13.11
N THR A 77 -1.89 -9.25 -14.36
CA THR A 77 -1.80 -7.92 -14.96
C THR A 77 -3.00 -7.03 -14.64
N TYR A 78 -3.96 -7.55 -13.89
CA TYR A 78 -5.12 -6.82 -13.40
C TYR A 78 -5.02 -6.58 -11.91
N SER A 79 -5.31 -5.36 -11.50
CA SER A 79 -5.35 -4.99 -10.09
C SER A 79 -6.51 -5.67 -9.38
N TRP A 80 -6.27 -6.12 -8.15
CA TRP A 80 -7.31 -6.62 -7.27
C TRP A 80 -7.57 -5.62 -6.12
N LEU A 81 -8.79 -5.14 -6.05
CA LEU A 81 -9.25 -4.17 -5.04
C LEU A 81 -10.45 -4.75 -4.31
N ASP A 82 -10.60 -4.38 -3.05
CA ASP A 82 -11.85 -4.61 -2.33
C ASP A 82 -12.92 -3.54 -2.68
N PRO A 83 -14.15 -3.67 -2.16
CA PRO A 83 -15.23 -2.69 -2.42
C PRO A 83 -14.90 -1.26 -1.97
N GLU A 84 -13.98 -1.08 -1.02
CA GLU A 84 -13.50 0.22 -0.54
C GLU A 84 -12.28 0.74 -1.30
N GLY A 85 -11.83 0.04 -2.35
CA GLY A 85 -10.70 0.43 -3.20
C GLY A 85 -9.33 0.24 -2.55
N ARG A 86 -9.20 -0.68 -1.58
CA ARG A 86 -7.96 -1.03 -0.91
C ARG A 86 -7.25 -2.17 -1.63
N TYR A 87 -5.92 -2.20 -1.46
CA TYR A 87 -5.06 -3.26 -1.98
C TYR A 87 -4.75 -4.28 -0.88
N ARG A 88 -4.68 -5.54 -1.25
CA ARG A 88 -4.16 -6.57 -0.38
C ARG A 88 -2.65 -6.57 -0.45
N VAL A 89 -1.99 -6.57 0.71
CA VAL A 89 -0.53 -6.53 0.80
C VAL A 89 0.00 -7.52 1.83
N LYS A 90 1.20 -8.03 1.55
CA LYS A 90 2.00 -8.86 2.45
C LYS A 90 3.27 -8.11 2.82
N LEU A 91 3.52 -7.93 4.11
CA LEU A 91 4.76 -7.33 4.60
C LEU A 91 5.93 -8.29 4.35
N ASP A 92 7.07 -7.77 3.92
CA ASP A 92 8.23 -8.60 3.53
C ASP A 92 8.82 -9.42 4.70
N PHE A 93 8.66 -8.95 5.94
CA PHE A 93 9.07 -9.71 7.10
C PHE A 93 8.11 -10.84 7.49
N ASP A 94 6.89 -10.87 6.93
CA ASP A 94 5.96 -11.97 7.16
C ASP A 94 6.41 -13.21 6.39
N ARG A 95 7.02 -14.15 7.12
CA ARG A 95 7.56 -15.40 6.59
C ARG A 95 6.55 -16.54 6.57
N ASN A 96 5.31 -16.29 6.95
CA ASN A 96 4.28 -17.31 6.86
C ASN A 96 4.03 -17.68 5.40
N SER A 97 3.99 -18.98 5.13
CA SER A 97 3.57 -19.49 3.82
C SER A 97 2.03 -19.43 3.75
N THR A 98 1.52 -18.31 3.27
CA THR A 98 0.11 -18.16 2.92
C THR A 98 -0.08 -18.45 1.44
N GLU A 99 -1.22 -19.04 1.08
CA GLU A 99 -1.60 -19.18 -0.33
C GLU A 99 -1.76 -17.83 -1.00
N GLN A 100 -1.54 -17.77 -2.30
CA GLN A 100 -1.74 -16.57 -3.11
C GLN A 100 -3.16 -16.03 -2.94
N GLY A 101 -3.29 -14.73 -2.68
CA GLY A 101 -4.57 -14.06 -2.46
C GLY A 101 -5.06 -14.07 -1.01
N TYR A 102 -4.27 -14.59 -0.06
CA TYR A 102 -4.62 -14.68 1.36
C TYR A 102 -3.76 -13.82 2.29
N ALA A 103 -2.99 -12.88 1.77
CA ALA A 103 -2.35 -11.86 2.60
C ALA A 103 -3.41 -11.13 3.46
N TYR A 104 -3.10 -10.84 4.71
CA TYR A 104 -4.12 -10.42 5.70
C TYR A 104 -4.42 -8.92 5.73
N LEU A 105 -3.55 -8.08 5.13
CA LEU A 105 -3.69 -6.63 5.18
C LEU A 105 -4.41 -6.08 3.95
N TRP A 106 -5.52 -5.35 4.17
CA TRP A 106 -6.13 -4.50 3.17
C TRP A 106 -5.82 -3.04 3.47
N LEU A 107 -5.04 -2.40 2.59
CA LEU A 107 -4.53 -1.05 2.79
C LEU A 107 -4.97 -0.11 1.66
N ARG A 108 -5.34 1.12 2.02
CA ARG A 108 -5.57 2.19 1.06
C ARG A 108 -4.25 2.70 0.50
N LEU A 109 -4.25 3.12 -0.76
CA LEU A 109 -3.12 3.79 -1.42
C LEU A 109 -3.27 5.31 -1.27
N ALA A 110 -2.23 5.97 -0.79
CA ALA A 110 -2.13 7.43 -0.88
C ALA A 110 -2.05 7.85 -2.35
N LYS A 111 -2.80 8.89 -2.71
CA LYS A 111 -2.89 9.39 -4.09
C LYS A 111 -2.64 10.90 -4.08
N PRO A 112 -2.02 11.46 -5.13
CA PRO A 112 -1.83 12.91 -5.25
C PRO A 112 -3.14 13.70 -5.24
N TYR A 113 -4.23 13.06 -5.70
CA TYR A 113 -5.55 13.66 -5.83
C TYR A 113 -6.62 12.59 -5.69
N ALA A 114 -7.55 12.76 -4.76
CA ALA A 114 -8.57 11.76 -4.44
C ALA A 114 -9.87 12.40 -3.97
N GLY A 115 -10.99 11.84 -4.39
CA GLY A 115 -12.35 12.18 -4.00
C GLY A 115 -13.30 11.04 -4.38
N ASP A 116 -14.60 11.26 -4.17
CA ASP A 116 -15.65 10.27 -4.44
C ASP A 116 -15.98 10.11 -5.94
N THR A 117 -15.92 11.21 -6.68
CA THR A 117 -16.24 11.25 -8.12
C THR A 117 -15.07 11.67 -8.99
N TYR A 118 -13.90 11.93 -8.40
CA TYR A 118 -12.70 12.40 -9.08
C TYR A 118 -11.43 11.88 -8.40
N GLY A 119 -10.30 11.90 -9.11
CA GLY A 119 -9.03 11.52 -8.53
C GLY A 119 -8.01 11.02 -9.54
N PHE A 120 -6.79 10.78 -9.06
CA PHE A 120 -5.75 10.11 -9.81
C PHE A 120 -5.71 8.64 -9.42
N HIS A 121 -5.86 7.73 -10.38
CA HIS A 121 -5.82 6.30 -10.14
C HIS A 121 -4.95 5.59 -11.17
N SER A 122 -3.87 4.97 -10.70
CA SER A 122 -3.05 4.00 -11.43
C SER A 122 -3.02 2.72 -10.60
N PRO A 123 -3.63 1.64 -11.07
CA PRO A 123 -3.74 0.41 -10.30
C PRO A 123 -2.38 -0.25 -10.09
N LEU A 124 -2.11 -0.67 -8.86
CA LEU A 124 -0.94 -1.49 -8.52
C LEU A 124 -1.23 -2.94 -8.86
N LEU A 125 -0.25 -3.63 -9.41
CA LEU A 125 -0.36 -5.02 -9.84
C LEU A 125 0.25 -5.97 -8.82
N ASP A 126 -0.05 -7.25 -8.98
CA ASP A 126 0.56 -8.32 -8.19
C ASP A 126 2.09 -8.24 -8.22
N GLY A 127 2.74 -8.45 -7.07
CA GLY A 127 4.18 -8.39 -6.91
C GLY A 127 4.78 -6.99 -6.80
N THR A 128 4.00 -5.91 -7.04
CA THR A 128 4.52 -4.53 -6.89
C THR A 128 5.02 -4.29 -5.48
N GLU A 129 6.28 -3.86 -5.36
CA GLU A 129 6.84 -3.41 -4.09
C GLU A 129 6.22 -2.07 -3.68
N VAL A 130 5.85 -1.98 -2.41
CA VAL A 130 5.23 -0.78 -1.85
C VAL A 130 5.84 -0.44 -0.50
N ALA A 131 5.91 0.84 -0.20
CA ALA A 131 6.27 1.35 1.12
C ALA A 131 4.99 1.53 1.95
N VAL A 132 4.87 0.78 3.03
CA VAL A 132 3.80 0.92 4.02
C VAL A 132 4.24 1.87 5.11
N VAL A 133 3.47 2.91 5.33
CA VAL A 133 3.71 3.94 6.35
C VAL A 133 2.57 3.91 7.37
N PHE A 134 2.85 4.34 8.58
CA PHE A 134 1.95 4.30 9.71
C PHE A 134 1.64 5.72 10.17
N ASP A 135 0.38 6.11 10.17
CA ASP A 135 -0.05 7.46 10.53
C ASP A 135 0.29 7.76 12.00
N GLY A 136 1.14 8.77 12.22
CA GLY A 136 1.69 9.08 13.54
C GLY A 136 2.57 7.95 14.13
N GLY A 137 3.04 7.01 13.35
CA GLY A 137 3.77 5.82 13.81
C GLY A 137 2.89 4.75 14.45
N ASP A 138 1.57 4.91 14.41
CA ASP A 138 0.62 3.98 15.03
C ASP A 138 0.51 2.68 14.21
N PRO A 139 0.91 1.51 14.77
CA PRO A 139 0.82 0.22 14.07
C PRO A 139 -0.58 -0.13 13.57
N ASP A 140 -1.63 0.43 14.17
CA ASP A 140 -3.02 0.17 13.81
C ASP A 140 -3.52 1.05 12.65
N ARG A 141 -2.69 1.96 12.14
CA ARG A 141 -3.06 2.92 11.10
C ARG A 141 -2.13 2.89 9.87
N PRO A 142 -1.93 1.71 9.26
CA PRO A 142 -1.09 1.56 8.07
C PRO A 142 -1.79 2.06 6.80
N TYR A 143 -0.99 2.54 5.85
CA TYR A 143 -1.41 2.81 4.48
C TYR A 143 -0.22 2.68 3.51
N ILE A 144 -0.49 2.44 2.23
CA ILE A 144 0.53 2.44 1.18
C ILE A 144 0.84 3.89 0.82
N ALA A 145 2.09 4.31 1.03
CA ALA A 145 2.52 5.66 0.70
C ALA A 145 2.85 5.80 -0.80
N TYR A 146 3.57 4.84 -1.36
CA TYR A 146 3.98 4.81 -2.78
C TYR A 146 4.44 3.42 -3.19
N ALA A 147 4.54 3.21 -4.51
CA ALA A 147 5.14 2.03 -5.11
C ALA A 147 6.62 2.28 -5.43
N LEU A 148 7.41 1.23 -5.44
CA LEU A 148 8.83 1.21 -5.75
C LEU A 148 9.07 0.25 -6.91
N HIS A 149 10.07 0.53 -7.73
CA HIS A 149 10.64 -0.46 -8.64
C HIS A 149 11.71 -1.29 -7.91
N ASP A 150 11.94 -2.49 -8.38
CA ASP A 150 12.92 -3.41 -7.83
C ASP A 150 13.67 -4.19 -8.93
N SER A 151 14.49 -5.17 -8.54
CA SER A 151 15.29 -5.97 -9.48
C SER A 151 14.45 -6.89 -10.38
N GLU A 152 13.25 -7.29 -9.93
CA GLU A 152 12.32 -8.12 -10.71
C GLU A 152 11.39 -7.25 -11.58
N HIS A 153 11.14 -6.02 -11.14
CA HIS A 153 10.28 -5.04 -11.80
C HIS A 153 11.04 -3.71 -11.98
N PRO A 154 12.05 -3.67 -12.90
CA PRO A 154 12.85 -2.47 -13.12
C PRO A 154 12.01 -1.33 -13.67
N ASP A 155 12.44 -0.09 -13.41
CA ASP A 155 11.79 1.09 -13.97
C ASP A 155 11.84 1.06 -15.51
N HIS A 156 10.76 1.52 -16.12
CA HIS A 156 10.67 1.70 -17.58
C HIS A 156 11.37 2.97 -18.09
N VAL A 157 11.83 3.83 -17.19
CA VAL A 157 12.70 4.97 -17.48
C VAL A 157 14.08 4.68 -16.90
N THR A 158 15.11 4.73 -17.77
CA THR A 158 16.49 4.38 -17.43
C THR A 158 17.43 5.47 -17.97
N SER A 159 18.73 5.28 -17.84
CA SER A 159 19.74 6.18 -18.44
C SER A 159 19.62 6.33 -19.97
N GLU A 160 19.00 5.36 -20.64
CA GLU A 160 18.83 5.41 -22.10
C GLU A 160 17.70 6.34 -22.55
N ASN A 161 16.74 6.62 -21.68
CA ASN A 161 15.53 7.39 -21.98
C ASN A 161 15.14 8.38 -20.86
N HIS A 162 16.12 8.83 -20.10
CA HIS A 162 15.98 9.65 -18.89
C HIS A 162 15.33 11.04 -19.13
N THR A 163 15.25 11.49 -20.37
CA THR A 163 14.59 12.74 -20.76
C THR A 163 13.07 12.63 -20.91
N ARG A 164 12.51 11.43 -20.68
CA ARG A 164 11.09 11.16 -20.86
C ARG A 164 10.29 11.38 -19.60
N ASN A 165 9.15 12.02 -19.76
CA ASN A 165 8.04 12.01 -18.81
C ASN A 165 6.99 11.03 -19.34
N VAL A 166 6.73 9.93 -18.65
CA VAL A 166 5.88 8.84 -19.17
C VAL A 166 4.87 8.37 -18.14
N TRP A 167 3.62 8.37 -18.55
CA TRP A 167 2.57 7.57 -17.91
C TRP A 167 2.17 6.43 -18.84
N ARG A 168 2.41 5.20 -18.41
CA ARG A 168 2.24 4.01 -19.23
C ARG A 168 1.52 2.93 -18.46
N THR A 169 0.51 2.33 -19.09
CA THR A 169 -0.26 1.22 -18.51
C THR A 169 0.38 -0.13 -18.83
N PRO A 170 0.04 -1.23 -18.11
CA PRO A 170 0.48 -2.57 -18.43
C PRO A 170 0.12 -3.00 -19.87
N ALA A 171 -1.03 -2.55 -20.38
CA ALA A 171 -1.45 -2.76 -21.76
C ALA A 171 -0.72 -1.86 -22.78
N ASN A 172 0.35 -1.17 -22.37
CA ASN A 172 1.16 -0.28 -23.20
C ASN A 172 0.44 0.95 -23.77
N ASN A 173 -0.74 1.32 -23.24
CA ASN A 173 -1.29 2.64 -23.51
C ASN A 173 -0.44 3.70 -22.81
N LYS A 174 -0.20 4.84 -23.44
CA LYS A 174 0.76 5.79 -22.90
C LYS A 174 0.48 7.25 -23.25
N LEU A 175 0.79 8.11 -22.28
CA LEU A 175 1.07 9.52 -22.50
C LEU A 175 2.59 9.69 -22.27
N ARG A 176 3.30 10.17 -23.29
CA ARG A 176 4.74 10.40 -23.22
C ARG A 176 5.07 11.79 -23.71
N MET A 177 5.91 12.48 -22.97
CA MET A 177 6.54 13.75 -23.35
C MET A 177 8.05 13.50 -23.35
N GLU A 178 8.69 13.78 -24.47
CA GLU A 178 10.14 13.66 -24.66
C GLU A 178 10.75 15.04 -24.67
N ASP A 179 11.72 15.30 -23.77
CA ASP A 179 12.39 16.58 -23.62
C ASP A 179 13.82 16.54 -24.20
N LYS A 180 14.14 15.52 -25.00
CA LYS A 180 15.45 15.44 -25.65
C LYS A 180 15.61 16.58 -26.64
N ARG A 181 16.67 17.37 -26.47
CA ARG A 181 16.94 18.56 -27.27
C ARG A 181 16.90 18.27 -28.77
N GLN A 182 16.09 19.05 -29.52
CA GLN A 182 15.83 18.94 -30.95
C GLN A 182 15.03 17.70 -31.38
N GLU A 183 14.59 16.90 -30.40
CA GLU A 183 13.74 15.73 -30.63
C GLU A 183 12.46 15.78 -29.75
N GLU A 184 12.12 16.98 -29.25
CA GLU A 184 10.99 17.18 -28.36
C GLU A 184 9.68 16.74 -29.03
N HIS A 185 8.91 15.94 -28.33
CA HIS A 185 7.62 15.46 -28.85
C HIS A 185 6.69 14.97 -27.76
N ILE A 186 5.40 15.00 -28.06
CA ILE A 186 4.35 14.40 -27.22
C ILE A 186 3.69 13.27 -28.00
N LYS A 187 3.44 12.14 -27.32
CA LYS A 187 2.74 11.00 -27.87
C LYS A 187 1.64 10.54 -26.92
N LEU A 188 0.40 10.55 -27.39
CA LEU A 188 -0.72 9.85 -26.78
C LEU A 188 -1.05 8.64 -27.66
N ALA A 189 -1.02 7.42 -27.10
CA ALA A 189 -1.14 6.22 -27.92
C ALA A 189 -1.82 5.05 -27.18
N THR A 190 -2.59 4.27 -27.93
CA THR A 190 -3.04 2.93 -27.55
C THR A 190 -2.16 1.87 -28.17
N GLU A 191 -2.04 0.72 -27.52
CA GLU A 191 -1.35 -0.44 -28.11
C GLU A 191 -2.27 -1.16 -29.10
N TYR A 192 -3.54 -1.36 -28.72
CA TYR A 192 -4.53 -1.94 -29.61
C TYR A 192 -4.88 -0.96 -30.73
N GLY A 193 -4.88 -1.45 -32.00
CA GLY A 193 -5.18 -0.66 -33.18
C GLY A 193 -4.23 0.51 -33.44
N LYS A 194 -3.14 0.64 -32.64
CA LYS A 194 -2.08 1.66 -32.79
C LYS A 194 -2.60 3.09 -33.00
N SER A 195 -3.74 3.43 -32.40
CA SER A 195 -4.28 4.80 -32.47
C SER A 195 -3.38 5.76 -31.72
N GLN A 196 -2.95 6.85 -32.37
CA GLN A 196 -1.95 7.76 -31.80
C GLN A 196 -2.22 9.20 -32.25
N LEU A 197 -1.98 10.11 -31.31
CA LEU A 197 -1.72 11.51 -31.58
C LEU A 197 -0.22 11.77 -31.29
N ASN A 198 0.53 12.14 -32.31
CA ASN A 198 1.94 12.51 -32.21
C ASN A 198 2.09 14.00 -32.51
N MET A 199 2.89 14.73 -31.74
CA MET A 199 3.13 16.16 -31.89
C MET A 199 4.61 16.46 -31.71
N GLY A 200 5.20 17.31 -32.55
CA GLY A 200 6.59 17.71 -32.50
C GLY A 200 7.47 16.90 -33.45
N HIS A 201 8.57 16.38 -32.95
CA HIS A 201 9.51 15.58 -33.75
C HIS A 201 8.92 14.21 -34.11
N LEU A 202 8.63 13.98 -35.40
CA LEU A 202 8.04 12.75 -35.91
C LEU A 202 9.11 11.82 -36.48
N VAL A 203 9.06 10.53 -36.13
CA VAL A 203 10.01 9.51 -36.57
C VAL A 203 9.34 8.38 -37.33
N ASN A 204 10.12 7.68 -38.17
CA ASN A 204 9.72 6.44 -38.83
C ASN A 204 9.99 5.20 -37.91
N ALA A 205 9.80 4.01 -38.43
CA ALA A 205 10.04 2.74 -37.73
C ALA A 205 11.53 2.54 -37.34
N GLN A 206 12.45 3.12 -38.07
CA GLN A 206 13.89 3.09 -37.84
C GLN A 206 14.35 4.17 -36.86
N ARG A 207 13.43 4.97 -36.31
CA ARG A 207 13.66 6.13 -35.44
C ARG A 207 14.35 7.31 -36.11
N GLU A 208 14.33 7.36 -37.45
CA GLU A 208 14.82 8.49 -38.22
C GLU A 208 13.73 9.55 -38.33
N GLN A 209 14.13 10.83 -38.35
CA GLN A 209 13.20 11.93 -38.51
C GLN A 209 12.51 11.86 -39.89
N ARG A 210 11.19 11.87 -39.89
CA ARG A 210 10.34 11.90 -41.10
C ARG A 210 9.54 13.18 -41.28
N GLY A 211 9.59 14.07 -40.28
CA GLY A 211 8.89 15.33 -40.30
C GLY A 211 8.78 15.98 -38.93
N ALA A 212 8.08 17.10 -38.87
CA ALA A 212 7.71 17.82 -37.67
C ALA A 212 6.27 18.32 -37.81
N GLY A 213 5.59 18.50 -36.67
CA GLY A 213 4.20 18.95 -36.64
C GLY A 213 3.32 17.98 -35.88
N PHE A 214 2.11 17.72 -36.35
CA PHE A 214 1.23 16.76 -35.70
C PHE A 214 0.75 15.67 -36.67
N GLU A 215 0.42 14.50 -36.10
CA GLU A 215 -0.13 13.38 -36.82
C GLU A 215 -1.20 12.68 -35.95
N LEU A 216 -2.37 12.47 -36.50
CA LEU A 216 -3.39 11.58 -35.95
C LEU A 216 -3.47 10.34 -36.84
N ARG A 217 -3.16 9.16 -36.30
CA ARG A 217 -3.18 7.90 -37.05
C ARG A 217 -3.81 6.77 -36.26
N THR A 218 -4.30 5.77 -36.99
CA THR A 218 -4.76 4.48 -36.48
C THR A 218 -4.56 3.41 -37.54
N ASP A 219 -4.42 2.15 -37.12
CA ASP A 219 -4.44 0.98 -38.02
C ASP A 219 -5.87 0.47 -38.20
N GLU A 220 -6.85 1.12 -37.53
CA GLU A 220 -8.28 0.84 -37.59
C GLU A 220 -9.05 1.99 -38.27
N PHE A 221 -10.37 1.97 -38.19
CA PHE A 221 -11.21 3.04 -38.73
C PHE A 221 -11.12 4.30 -37.89
N GLY A 222 -11.03 5.45 -38.57
CA GLY A 222 -11.05 6.77 -37.95
C GLY A 222 -12.31 7.58 -38.31
N ALA A 223 -12.76 8.45 -37.40
CA ALA A 223 -13.81 9.43 -37.67
C ALA A 223 -13.49 10.76 -36.97
N VAL A 224 -13.68 11.86 -37.69
CA VAL A 224 -13.65 13.21 -37.14
C VAL A 224 -15.10 13.73 -37.20
N ARG A 225 -15.66 14.05 -36.03
CA ARG A 225 -17.07 14.49 -35.90
C ARG A 225 -17.17 15.78 -35.12
N ALA A 226 -17.93 16.73 -35.64
CA ALA A 226 -18.22 17.98 -34.96
C ALA A 226 -19.71 18.33 -35.12
N ALA A 227 -20.39 18.62 -34.01
CA ALA A 227 -21.84 18.91 -34.04
C ALA A 227 -22.17 20.24 -34.73
N LYS A 228 -21.27 21.23 -34.72
CA LYS A 228 -21.50 22.58 -35.25
C LYS A 228 -20.68 22.93 -36.49
N GLY A 229 -19.71 22.12 -36.85
CA GLY A 229 -18.84 22.34 -38.02
C GLY A 229 -17.38 21.98 -37.71
N LEU A 230 -16.65 21.67 -38.78
CA LEU A 230 -15.20 21.39 -38.75
C LEU A 230 -14.50 22.38 -39.67
N TYR A 231 -13.47 23.04 -39.16
CA TYR A 231 -12.66 23.98 -39.88
C TYR A 231 -11.25 23.38 -40.09
N LEU A 232 -10.84 23.31 -41.34
CA LEU A 232 -9.46 22.90 -41.72
C LEU A 232 -8.91 24.02 -42.60
N THR A 233 -7.84 24.68 -42.14
CA THR A 233 -7.19 25.77 -42.90
C THR A 233 -5.69 25.51 -42.96
N ALA A 234 -5.08 26.02 -44.00
CA ALA A 234 -3.63 26.16 -44.16
C ALA A 234 -3.39 27.66 -44.47
N ASP A 235 -3.03 28.41 -43.44
CA ASP A 235 -2.68 29.83 -43.54
C ASP A 235 -1.20 30.04 -43.84
#